data_89c47d71a30995377efe005f464befc5
#
_entry.id   89c47d71a30995377efe005f464befc5
#
_cell.length_a   1.000
_cell.length_b   1.000
_cell.length_c   1.000
_cell.angle_alpha   90.00
_cell.angle_beta   90.00
_cell.angle_gamma   90.00
#
_symmetry.space_group_name_H-M   'P 1'
#
loop_
_entity.id
_entity.type
_entity.pdbx_description
1 polymer ?
#
loop_
_entity_poly.entity_id
_entity_poly.type
_entity_poly.pdbx_seq_one_letter_code
_entity_poly.pdbx_strand_id
1 'polypeptide(L)'
;MRATVVVDNRKSDALPGEWGLCIYIEYGERKLLLDTGASELFAENAEKLGLDLSAVDAAVLSHAHYDHGNGMAAFFRRNDHAPFYVGPTCAADCYAGRWLFRRYIGIPPTVLSDYSRRIFYVREKTEIFPGVTLLPHSTPGLQQAGRREHMFRRVGGRWQPDDFSHEQSLVLETEEGLVIFNSCSHAGADNIINEVAAAFPGKTVRAMIGGFHLYNKSEAEVKTLAQKLEATGVAYICTGHCTGPEAYELLARTLGQRLHPLQVGLTMEF
;
A
#
# COMPACT_ATOMS: atom_id res chain seq x y z
N MET A 1 -1.72 -7.94 17.20
CA MET A 1 -2.22 -7.10 16.08
C MET A 1 -3.09 -7.97 15.18
N ARG A 2 -4.17 -7.41 14.62
CA ARG A 2 -5.06 -8.11 13.68
C ARG A 2 -5.26 -7.23 12.45
N ALA A 3 -5.09 -7.79 11.25
CA ALA A 3 -5.28 -7.07 9.99
C ALA A 3 -6.29 -7.82 9.11
N THR A 4 -7.33 -7.12 8.63
CA THR A 4 -8.38 -7.68 7.77
C THR A 4 -8.35 -7.00 6.40
N VAL A 5 -8.24 -7.79 5.34
CA VAL A 5 -8.28 -7.31 3.95
C VAL A 5 -9.73 -6.99 3.59
N VAL A 6 -10.01 -5.72 3.38
CA VAL A 6 -11.36 -5.22 3.07
C VAL A 6 -11.61 -5.16 1.57
N VAL A 7 -10.58 -4.80 0.81
CA VAL A 7 -10.58 -4.79 -0.68
C VAL A 7 -9.30 -5.41 -1.18
N ASP A 8 -9.41 -6.25 -2.19
CA ASP A 8 -8.35 -6.80 -3.04
C ASP A 8 -8.95 -7.20 -4.40
N ASN A 9 -8.12 -7.40 -5.41
CA ASN A 9 -8.55 -7.88 -6.72
C ASN A 9 -9.15 -9.30 -6.65
N ARG A 10 -8.69 -10.09 -5.67
CA ARG A 10 -9.15 -11.45 -5.43
C ARG A 10 -10.34 -11.43 -4.47
N LYS A 11 -11.54 -11.57 -5.06
CA LYS A 11 -12.78 -11.71 -4.28
C LYS A 11 -12.80 -12.98 -3.44
N SER A 12 -13.58 -13.00 -2.36
CA SER A 12 -13.98 -14.25 -1.67
C SER A 12 -15.35 -14.72 -2.15
N ASP A 13 -15.78 -15.87 -1.67
CA ASP A 13 -17.12 -16.39 -1.98
C ASP A 13 -18.24 -15.47 -1.42
N ALA A 14 -17.95 -14.78 -0.32
CA ALA A 14 -18.92 -13.95 0.40
C ALA A 14 -18.85 -12.46 0.02
N LEU A 15 -17.70 -11.98 -0.47
CA LEU A 15 -17.44 -10.55 -0.66
C LEU A 15 -16.84 -10.27 -2.04
N PRO A 16 -17.34 -9.23 -2.73
CA PRO A 16 -16.78 -8.79 -4.00
C PRO A 16 -15.38 -8.19 -3.83
N GLY A 17 -14.59 -8.28 -4.90
CA GLY A 17 -13.30 -7.60 -5.04
C GLY A 17 -13.35 -6.56 -6.15
N GLU A 18 -12.37 -5.67 -6.16
CA GLU A 18 -12.12 -4.72 -7.24
C GLU A 18 -10.62 -4.55 -7.45
N TRP A 19 -10.21 -3.93 -8.55
CA TRP A 19 -8.82 -3.52 -8.73
C TRP A 19 -8.49 -2.41 -7.74
N GLY A 20 -7.89 -2.78 -6.60
CA GLY A 20 -7.58 -1.87 -5.50
C GLY A 20 -7.20 -2.63 -4.24
N LEU A 21 -6.79 -1.91 -3.22
CA LEU A 21 -6.47 -2.47 -1.90
C LEU A 21 -7.03 -1.59 -0.80
N CYS A 22 -7.54 -2.25 0.25
CA CYS A 22 -7.89 -1.62 1.53
C CYS A 22 -7.70 -2.64 2.64
N ILE A 23 -6.99 -2.27 3.70
CA ILE A 23 -6.74 -3.13 4.87
C ILE A 23 -7.16 -2.38 6.13
N TYR A 24 -8.02 -3.02 6.93
CA TYR A 24 -8.40 -2.55 8.26
C TYR A 24 -7.52 -3.23 9.31
N ILE A 25 -6.92 -2.45 10.20
CA ILE A 25 -5.93 -2.95 11.15
C ILE A 25 -6.33 -2.56 12.57
N GLU A 26 -6.40 -3.57 13.47
CA GLU A 26 -6.58 -3.42 14.90
C GLU A 26 -5.22 -3.63 15.58
N TYR A 27 -4.71 -2.57 16.23
CA TYR A 27 -3.43 -2.56 16.92
C TYR A 27 -3.59 -2.07 18.35
N GLY A 28 -3.63 -3.00 19.31
CA GLY A 28 -4.07 -2.69 20.66
C GLY A 28 -5.49 -2.13 20.66
N GLU A 29 -5.66 -0.95 21.23
CA GLU A 29 -6.95 -0.23 21.22
C GLU A 29 -7.13 0.65 19.98
N ARG A 30 -6.11 0.76 19.11
CA ARG A 30 -6.12 1.61 17.91
C ARG A 30 -6.67 0.85 16.71
N LYS A 31 -7.43 1.58 15.90
CA LYS A 31 -7.97 1.11 14.62
C LYS A 31 -7.42 1.97 13.51
N LEU A 32 -6.80 1.33 12.53
CA LEU A 32 -6.15 2.00 11.42
C LEU A 32 -6.78 1.53 10.11
N LEU A 33 -6.80 2.39 9.11
CA LEU A 33 -7.20 2.04 7.75
C LEU A 33 -6.04 2.34 6.81
N LEU A 34 -5.54 1.33 6.10
CA LEU A 34 -4.59 1.51 5.00
C LEU A 34 -5.35 1.47 3.68
N ASP A 35 -5.30 2.57 2.94
CA ASP A 35 -5.97 2.80 1.67
C ASP A 35 -7.53 2.67 1.73
N THR A 36 -8.17 2.97 0.61
CA THR A 36 -9.62 3.03 0.50
C THR A 36 -10.16 2.40 -0.78
N GLY A 37 -9.31 1.66 -1.52
CA GLY A 37 -9.72 1.03 -2.78
C GLY A 37 -9.98 2.00 -3.93
N ALA A 38 -10.54 1.46 -5.02
CA ALA A 38 -10.85 2.19 -6.25
C ALA A 38 -12.27 2.81 -6.25
N SER A 39 -13.11 2.47 -5.27
CA SER A 39 -14.51 2.92 -5.18
C SER A 39 -14.99 2.98 -3.72
N GLU A 40 -16.30 3.03 -3.50
CA GLU A 40 -16.90 2.90 -2.17
C GLU A 40 -17.04 1.43 -1.70
N LEU A 41 -16.60 0.46 -2.49
CA LEU A 41 -16.72 -0.97 -2.17
C LEU A 41 -16.09 -1.33 -0.81
N PHE A 42 -14.98 -0.65 -0.43
CA PHE A 42 -14.37 -0.87 0.87
C PHE A 42 -15.33 -0.64 2.03
N ALA A 43 -16.23 0.34 1.91
CA ALA A 43 -17.18 0.66 2.97
C ALA A 43 -18.31 -0.39 3.04
N GLU A 44 -18.77 -0.89 1.90
CA GLU A 44 -19.76 -1.97 1.83
C GLU A 44 -19.20 -3.28 2.40
N ASN A 45 -17.94 -3.59 2.05
CA ASN A 45 -17.27 -4.77 2.56
C ASN A 45 -16.95 -4.66 4.06
N ALA A 46 -16.52 -3.47 4.53
CA ALA A 46 -16.30 -3.22 5.97
C ALA A 46 -17.57 -3.47 6.78
N GLU A 47 -18.73 -2.98 6.31
CA GLU A 47 -20.03 -3.23 6.96
C GLU A 47 -20.36 -4.72 7.04
N LYS A 48 -20.20 -5.45 5.92
CA LYS A 48 -20.44 -6.91 5.88
C LYS A 48 -19.47 -7.71 6.76
N LEU A 49 -18.24 -7.20 6.96
CA LEU A 49 -17.24 -7.78 7.86
C LEU A 49 -17.42 -7.36 9.31
N GLY A 50 -18.40 -6.49 9.62
CA GLY A 50 -18.63 -5.96 10.97
C GLY A 50 -17.55 -5.00 11.46
N LEU A 51 -16.82 -4.35 10.51
CA LEU A 51 -15.76 -3.39 10.79
C LEU A 51 -16.33 -1.97 10.82
N ASP A 52 -16.12 -1.27 11.92
CA ASP A 52 -16.65 0.10 12.11
C ASP A 52 -15.64 1.14 11.60
N LEU A 53 -15.91 1.72 10.44
CA LEU A 53 -15.10 2.79 9.85
C LEU A 53 -15.16 4.10 10.66
N SER A 54 -16.26 4.34 11.42
CA SER A 54 -16.37 5.51 12.27
C SER A 54 -15.44 5.46 13.47
N ALA A 55 -15.01 4.27 13.86
CA ALA A 55 -14.11 4.03 14.97
C ALA A 55 -12.62 4.03 14.57
N VAL A 56 -12.29 4.27 13.29
CA VAL A 56 -10.89 4.37 12.84
C VAL A 56 -10.24 5.61 13.46
N ASP A 57 -9.08 5.41 14.12
CA ASP A 57 -8.30 6.47 14.76
C ASP A 57 -7.40 7.22 13.78
N ALA A 58 -6.91 6.54 12.74
CA ALA A 58 -6.09 7.12 11.67
C ALA A 58 -6.21 6.33 10.37
N ALA A 59 -6.22 7.04 9.25
CA ALA A 59 -6.13 6.45 7.92
C ALA A 59 -4.81 6.84 7.24
N VAL A 60 -4.30 5.95 6.38
CA VAL A 60 -3.02 6.09 5.68
C VAL A 60 -3.23 5.82 4.20
N LEU A 61 -2.77 6.72 3.34
CA LEU A 61 -2.64 6.46 1.91
C LEU A 61 -1.23 5.94 1.64
N SER A 62 -1.14 4.72 1.12
CA SER A 62 0.15 4.13 0.75
C SER A 62 0.84 4.91 -0.37
N HIS A 63 0.09 5.34 -1.37
CA HIS A 63 0.56 6.15 -2.51
C HIS A 63 -0.62 6.77 -3.29
N ALA A 64 -0.34 7.74 -4.16
CA ALA A 64 -1.34 8.62 -4.78
C ALA A 64 -2.03 8.05 -6.04
N HIS A 65 -2.27 6.73 -6.14
CA HIS A 65 -3.01 6.13 -7.24
C HIS A 65 -4.50 5.93 -6.91
N TYR A 66 -5.34 5.94 -7.96
CA TYR A 66 -6.81 5.91 -7.85
C TYR A 66 -7.36 4.68 -7.15
N ASP A 67 -6.72 3.53 -7.37
CA ASP A 67 -7.10 2.23 -6.83
C ASP A 67 -6.76 2.05 -5.34
N HIS A 68 -6.20 3.10 -4.72
CA HIS A 68 -5.92 3.21 -3.29
C HIS A 68 -6.62 4.40 -2.64
N GLY A 69 -6.88 5.47 -3.42
CA GLY A 69 -7.38 6.73 -2.87
C GLY A 69 -8.79 7.14 -3.32
N ASN A 70 -9.44 6.44 -4.24
CA ASN A 70 -10.76 6.86 -4.74
C ASN A 70 -11.86 6.81 -3.67
N GLY A 71 -11.73 5.93 -2.67
CA GLY A 71 -12.67 5.86 -1.55
C GLY A 71 -12.46 6.91 -0.47
N MET A 72 -11.43 7.76 -0.51
CA MET A 72 -11.12 8.74 0.55
C MET A 72 -12.31 9.62 0.92
N ALA A 73 -13.04 10.16 -0.06
CA ALA A 73 -14.22 11.00 0.20
C ALA A 73 -15.33 10.21 0.92
N ALA A 74 -15.51 8.93 0.60
CA ALA A 74 -16.46 8.05 1.28
C ALA A 74 -16.03 7.73 2.72
N PHE A 75 -14.72 7.58 2.96
CA PHE A 75 -14.18 7.45 4.31
C PHE A 75 -14.46 8.70 5.14
N PHE A 76 -14.16 9.89 4.62
CA PHE A 76 -14.39 11.14 5.35
C PHE A 76 -15.87 11.42 5.68
N ARG A 77 -16.81 10.90 4.89
CA ARG A 77 -18.24 10.97 5.21
C ARG A 77 -18.66 10.03 6.36
N ARG A 78 -17.92 8.96 6.57
CA ARG A 78 -18.21 7.91 7.59
C ARG A 78 -17.44 8.09 8.89
N ASN A 79 -16.32 8.80 8.81
CA ASN A 79 -15.46 9.11 9.94
C ASN A 79 -15.24 10.62 9.96
N ASP A 80 -15.53 11.28 11.07
CA ASP A 80 -15.51 12.74 11.20
C ASP A 80 -14.28 13.29 11.93
N HIS A 81 -13.41 12.41 12.48
CA HIS A 81 -12.32 12.82 13.35
C HIS A 81 -10.92 12.34 12.91
N ALA A 82 -10.79 11.13 12.35
CA ALA A 82 -9.49 10.54 12.07
C ALA A 82 -8.63 11.39 11.10
N PRO A 83 -7.36 11.65 11.40
CA PRO A 83 -6.41 12.18 10.43
C PRO A 83 -6.19 11.18 9.29
N PHE A 84 -5.90 11.71 8.09
CA PHE A 84 -5.53 10.92 6.92
C PHE A 84 -4.09 11.28 6.54
N TYR A 85 -3.17 10.34 6.72
CA TYR A 85 -1.75 10.53 6.45
C TYR A 85 -1.42 10.18 5.00
N VAL A 86 -0.72 11.06 4.31
CA VAL A 86 -0.33 10.90 2.90
C VAL A 86 1.16 11.09 2.73
N GLY A 87 1.74 10.50 1.70
CA GLY A 87 3.17 10.63 1.41
C GLY A 87 3.61 12.08 1.12
N PRO A 88 4.92 12.37 1.19
CA PRO A 88 5.44 13.74 1.24
C PRO A 88 5.14 14.56 -0.01
N THR A 89 5.00 13.92 -1.16
CA THR A 89 4.70 14.58 -2.44
C THR A 89 3.34 14.18 -3.01
N CYS A 90 2.45 13.63 -2.17
CA CYS A 90 1.12 13.22 -2.59
C CYS A 90 0.35 14.40 -3.18
N ALA A 91 -0.11 14.23 -4.41
CA ALA A 91 -0.90 15.21 -5.14
C ALA A 91 -1.79 14.49 -6.17
N ALA A 92 -2.79 15.19 -6.69
CA ALA A 92 -3.64 14.69 -7.77
C ALA A 92 -2.96 14.95 -9.14
N ASP A 93 -1.81 14.32 -9.38
CA ASP A 93 -0.95 14.60 -10.52
C ASP A 93 -0.38 13.36 -11.23
N CYS A 94 -0.85 12.14 -10.88
CA CYS A 94 -0.37 10.87 -11.42
C CYS A 94 -1.08 10.48 -12.73
N TYR A 95 -0.32 10.01 -13.70
CA TYR A 95 -0.79 9.60 -15.02
C TYR A 95 -0.04 8.35 -15.51
N ALA A 96 -0.72 7.51 -16.30
CA ALA A 96 -0.12 6.41 -17.02
C ALA A 96 -0.40 6.49 -18.51
N GLY A 97 0.54 6.02 -19.35
CA GLY A 97 0.35 5.95 -20.80
C GLY A 97 1.60 6.19 -21.61
N ARG A 98 1.45 6.10 -22.94
CA ARG A 98 2.57 6.26 -23.90
C ARG A 98 2.34 7.48 -24.80
N TRP A 99 3.40 8.19 -25.14
CA TRP A 99 3.42 9.32 -26.08
C TRP A 99 2.44 10.44 -25.67
N LEU A 100 1.46 10.74 -26.50
CA LEU A 100 0.45 11.76 -26.28
C LEU A 100 -0.78 11.25 -25.51
N PHE A 101 -0.92 9.93 -25.35
CA PHE A 101 -2.06 9.31 -24.70
C PHE A 101 -1.72 8.99 -23.23
N ARG A 102 -1.96 9.94 -22.35
CA ARG A 102 -1.83 9.76 -20.90
C ARG A 102 -3.21 9.79 -20.26
N ARG A 103 -3.52 8.72 -19.52
CA ARG A 103 -4.72 8.61 -18.69
C ARG A 103 -4.37 9.03 -17.28
N TYR A 104 -5.26 9.80 -16.66
CA TYR A 104 -5.18 10.10 -15.24
C TYR A 104 -5.34 8.82 -14.42
N ILE A 105 -4.46 8.61 -13.47
CA ILE A 105 -4.46 7.47 -12.54
C ILE A 105 -4.29 7.91 -11.08
N GLY A 106 -4.39 9.22 -10.82
CA GLY A 106 -4.23 9.77 -9.48
C GLY A 106 -5.49 9.66 -8.63
N ILE A 107 -5.39 10.09 -7.39
CA ILE A 107 -6.50 10.23 -6.44
C ILE A 107 -7.50 11.29 -6.91
N PRO A 108 -8.74 11.35 -6.37
CA PRO A 108 -9.71 12.37 -6.75
C PRO A 108 -9.12 13.78 -6.64
N PRO A 109 -9.23 14.64 -7.68
CA PRO A 109 -8.48 15.90 -7.77
C PRO A 109 -8.72 16.88 -6.62
N THR A 110 -9.91 16.87 -6.02
CA THR A 110 -10.28 17.83 -4.96
C THR A 110 -10.16 17.28 -3.55
N VAL A 111 -9.95 15.95 -3.38
CA VAL A 111 -10.03 15.31 -2.05
C VAL A 111 -9.04 15.91 -1.05
N LEU A 112 -7.83 16.26 -1.49
CA LEU A 112 -6.82 16.86 -0.61
C LEU A 112 -7.19 18.28 -0.17
N SER A 113 -7.86 19.06 -1.01
CA SER A 113 -8.34 20.41 -0.69
C SER A 113 -9.61 20.37 0.15
N ASP A 114 -10.59 19.54 -0.24
CA ASP A 114 -11.88 19.45 0.41
C ASP A 114 -11.77 19.01 1.87
N TYR A 115 -10.80 18.14 2.15
CA TYR A 115 -10.54 17.61 3.50
C TYR A 115 -9.19 18.05 4.09
N SER A 116 -8.66 19.20 3.65
CA SER A 116 -7.33 19.70 4.00
C SER A 116 -7.02 19.77 5.50
N ARG A 117 -8.03 20.00 6.35
CA ARG A 117 -7.87 20.03 7.81
C ARG A 117 -7.56 18.65 8.42
N ARG A 118 -7.78 17.59 7.68
CA ARG A 118 -7.60 16.20 8.11
C ARG A 118 -6.52 15.49 7.30
N ILE A 119 -5.89 16.15 6.32
CA ILE A 119 -4.79 15.61 5.52
C ILE A 119 -3.45 16.02 6.15
N PHE A 120 -2.61 15.04 6.45
CA PHE A 120 -1.29 15.23 7.05
C PHE A 120 -0.21 14.63 6.15
N TYR A 121 0.71 15.46 5.69
CA TYR A 121 1.83 15.04 4.85
C TYR A 121 2.98 14.50 5.69
N VAL A 122 3.34 13.26 5.47
CA VAL A 122 4.46 12.58 6.15
C VAL A 122 5.73 12.81 5.34
N ARG A 123 6.69 13.54 5.86
CA ARG A 123 7.92 13.93 5.14
C ARG A 123 9.15 13.12 5.53
N GLU A 124 9.10 12.48 6.68
CA GLU A 124 10.18 11.68 7.26
C GLU A 124 9.57 10.56 8.11
N LYS A 125 10.40 9.64 8.60
CA LYS A 125 9.95 8.61 9.54
C LYS A 125 9.17 9.25 10.69
N THR A 126 7.90 8.92 10.80
CA THR A 126 6.96 9.55 11.75
C THR A 126 6.22 8.48 12.54
N GLU A 127 6.41 8.42 13.84
CA GLU A 127 5.58 7.60 14.74
C GLU A 127 4.27 8.35 15.03
N ILE A 128 3.13 7.76 14.62
CA ILE A 128 1.80 8.38 14.77
C ILE A 128 1.07 7.88 16.01
N PHE A 129 1.39 6.69 16.48
CA PHE A 129 1.02 6.11 17.78
C PHE A 129 2.19 5.26 18.27
N PRO A 130 2.30 4.95 19.56
CA PRO A 130 3.34 4.04 20.06
C PRO A 130 3.36 2.73 19.27
N GLY A 131 4.50 2.43 18.62
CA GLY A 131 4.66 1.25 17.79
C GLY A 131 4.01 1.31 16.40
N VAL A 132 3.45 2.45 15.97
CA VAL A 132 2.86 2.66 14.65
C VAL A 132 3.60 3.77 13.93
N THR A 133 4.40 3.41 12.93
CA THR A 133 5.28 4.34 12.22
C THR A 133 4.97 4.39 10.74
N LEU A 134 4.97 5.60 10.16
CA LEU A 134 4.94 5.84 8.73
C LEU A 134 6.35 6.10 8.23
N LEU A 135 6.74 5.44 7.15
CA LEU A 135 8.06 5.55 6.55
C LEU A 135 7.95 5.86 5.05
N PRO A 136 8.15 7.12 4.63
CA PRO A 136 8.33 7.46 3.23
C PRO A 136 9.58 6.80 2.65
N HIS A 137 9.52 6.37 1.38
CA HIS A 137 10.64 5.70 0.73
C HIS A 137 11.66 6.69 0.17
N SER A 138 12.92 6.27 0.20
CA SER A 138 14.07 7.03 -0.31
C SER A 138 14.90 6.26 -1.34
N THR A 139 14.38 5.15 -1.86
CA THR A 139 15.06 4.29 -2.84
C THR A 139 15.55 5.09 -4.05
N PRO A 140 16.85 5.05 -4.40
CA PRO A 140 17.38 5.77 -5.55
C PRO A 140 16.87 5.21 -6.88
N GLY A 141 16.73 6.09 -7.90
CA GLY A 141 16.51 5.66 -9.28
C GLY A 141 15.05 5.35 -9.64
N LEU A 142 14.08 5.64 -8.77
CA LEU A 142 12.65 5.36 -9.03
C LEU A 142 12.09 6.07 -10.27
N GLN A 143 12.65 7.21 -10.69
CA GLN A 143 12.29 7.82 -11.98
C GLN A 143 12.54 6.90 -13.18
N GLN A 144 13.53 6.01 -13.10
CA GLN A 144 13.76 5.01 -14.14
C GLN A 144 12.67 3.92 -14.11
N ALA A 145 12.19 3.56 -12.91
CA ALA A 145 11.04 2.68 -12.76
C ALA A 145 9.80 3.32 -13.37
N GLY A 146 9.48 4.56 -13.03
CA GLY A 146 8.35 5.29 -13.62
C GLY A 146 8.41 5.37 -15.16
N ARG A 147 9.59 5.58 -15.75
CA ARG A 147 9.77 5.54 -17.22
C ARG A 147 9.44 4.17 -17.81
N ARG A 148 9.91 3.09 -17.19
CA ARG A 148 9.65 1.70 -17.64
C ARG A 148 8.18 1.34 -17.56
N GLU A 149 7.53 1.77 -16.46
CA GLU A 149 6.10 1.53 -16.21
C GLU A 149 5.19 2.48 -17.02
N HIS A 150 5.76 3.44 -17.75
CA HIS A 150 5.01 4.50 -18.42
C HIS A 150 4.13 5.31 -17.46
N MET A 151 4.62 5.52 -16.24
CA MET A 151 3.99 6.33 -15.21
C MET A 151 4.66 7.69 -15.12
N PHE A 152 3.85 8.75 -15.00
CA PHE A 152 4.28 10.13 -15.06
C PHE A 152 3.54 10.97 -14.03
N ARG A 153 4.18 12.05 -13.61
CA ARG A 153 3.57 13.12 -12.84
C ARG A 153 3.55 14.44 -13.63
N ARG A 154 2.58 15.29 -13.33
CA ARG A 154 2.49 16.63 -13.91
C ARG A 154 2.77 17.70 -12.85
N VAL A 155 4.06 17.96 -12.61
CA VAL A 155 4.53 18.88 -11.56
C VAL A 155 4.79 20.27 -12.17
N GLY A 156 4.11 21.31 -11.66
CA GLY A 156 4.25 22.68 -12.18
C GLY A 156 3.95 22.81 -13.68
N GLY A 157 3.02 22.00 -14.20
CA GLY A 157 2.65 21.96 -15.63
C GLY A 157 3.60 21.14 -16.51
N ARG A 158 4.69 20.60 -15.97
CA ARG A 158 5.69 19.81 -16.72
C ARG A 158 5.50 18.32 -16.47
N TRP A 159 5.66 17.53 -17.53
CA TRP A 159 5.68 16.08 -17.45
C TRP A 159 7.03 15.58 -16.96
N GLN A 160 7.00 14.73 -15.94
CA GLN A 160 8.16 14.03 -15.38
C GLN A 160 7.82 12.56 -15.23
N PRO A 161 8.79 11.63 -15.39
CA PRO A 161 8.58 10.26 -14.95
C PRO A 161 8.20 10.24 -13.47
N ASP A 162 7.30 9.36 -13.08
CA ASP A 162 6.99 9.20 -11.66
C ASP A 162 8.22 8.69 -10.92
N ASP A 163 8.54 9.33 -9.82
CA ASP A 163 9.61 8.93 -8.91
C ASP A 163 9.07 8.24 -7.65
N PHE A 164 7.74 8.03 -7.62
CA PHE A 164 7.02 7.41 -6.52
C PHE A 164 7.33 8.02 -5.14
N SER A 165 7.80 9.26 -5.11
CA SER A 165 8.08 9.98 -3.86
C SER A 165 6.82 10.26 -3.02
N HIS A 166 5.64 9.92 -3.52
CA HIS A 166 4.37 9.90 -2.80
C HIS A 166 4.09 8.56 -2.09
N GLU A 167 4.95 7.54 -2.26
CA GLU A 167 4.79 6.23 -1.63
C GLU A 167 5.38 6.21 -0.22
N GLN A 168 4.69 5.53 0.69
CA GLN A 168 5.13 5.29 2.07
C GLN A 168 4.64 3.92 2.56
N SER A 169 5.37 3.37 3.53
CA SER A 169 4.95 2.17 4.27
C SER A 169 4.38 2.51 5.63
N LEU A 170 3.38 1.73 6.06
CA LEU A 170 2.92 1.65 7.43
C LEU A 170 3.65 0.49 8.11
N VAL A 171 4.38 0.76 9.18
CA VAL A 171 5.18 -0.20 9.93
C VAL A 171 4.64 -0.32 11.35
N LEU A 172 4.29 -1.54 11.76
CA LEU A 172 3.79 -1.83 13.09
C LEU A 172 4.78 -2.72 13.86
N GLU A 173 5.00 -2.37 15.11
CA GLU A 173 5.85 -3.14 16.02
C GLU A 173 5.02 -4.18 16.76
N THR A 174 5.42 -5.44 16.69
CA THR A 174 4.83 -6.54 17.45
C THR A 174 5.87 -7.21 18.32
N GLU A 175 5.46 -8.11 19.21
CA GLU A 175 6.39 -8.91 20.02
C GLU A 175 7.31 -9.78 19.15
N GLU A 176 6.84 -10.19 17.96
CA GLU A 176 7.60 -11.04 17.03
C GLU A 176 8.47 -10.24 16.04
N GLY A 177 8.39 -8.91 16.02
CA GLY A 177 9.14 -8.04 15.11
C GLY A 177 8.25 -7.04 14.37
N LEU A 178 8.79 -6.46 13.30
CA LEU A 178 8.13 -5.44 12.49
C LEU A 178 7.22 -6.08 11.45
N VAL A 179 6.01 -5.58 11.32
CA VAL A 179 5.07 -5.90 10.24
C VAL A 179 4.96 -4.70 9.32
N ILE A 180 5.30 -4.89 8.05
CA ILE A 180 5.28 -3.85 7.01
C ILE A 180 4.01 -4.00 6.17
N PHE A 181 3.28 -2.91 6.01
CA PHE A 181 2.20 -2.79 5.04
C PHE A 181 2.61 -1.78 3.97
N ASN A 182 2.61 -2.21 2.70
CA ASN A 182 2.83 -1.35 1.55
C ASN A 182 2.04 -1.89 0.36
N SER A 183 1.19 -1.07 -0.23
CA SER A 183 0.13 -1.59 -1.10
C SER A 183 0.58 -1.95 -2.51
N CYS A 184 1.58 -1.25 -3.09
CA CYS A 184 2.07 -1.55 -4.45
C CYS A 184 3.57 -1.81 -4.54
N SER A 185 4.34 -1.36 -3.58
CA SER A 185 5.80 -1.55 -3.53
C SER A 185 6.52 -1.07 -4.80
N HIS A 186 6.16 0.13 -5.30
CA HIS A 186 6.83 0.74 -6.46
C HIS A 186 8.33 0.96 -6.23
N ALA A 187 8.73 1.17 -4.97
CA ALA A 187 10.14 1.21 -4.57
C ALA A 187 10.85 -0.16 -4.67
N GLY A 188 10.09 -1.25 -4.85
CA GLY A 188 10.56 -2.63 -4.81
C GLY A 188 10.40 -3.23 -3.42
N ALA A 189 9.72 -4.38 -3.31
CA ALA A 189 9.42 -4.99 -2.01
C ALA A 189 10.69 -5.36 -1.22
N ASP A 190 11.75 -5.83 -1.88
CA ASP A 190 13.05 -6.08 -1.31
C ASP A 190 13.72 -4.80 -0.77
N ASN A 191 13.65 -3.70 -1.51
CA ASN A 191 14.19 -2.41 -1.09
C ASN A 191 13.43 -1.86 0.12
N ILE A 192 12.10 -1.93 0.11
CA ILE A 192 11.24 -1.50 1.22
C ILE A 192 11.59 -2.25 2.51
N ILE A 193 11.74 -3.58 2.43
CA ILE A 193 12.14 -4.39 3.59
C ILE A 193 13.50 -3.92 4.13
N ASN A 194 14.48 -3.69 3.25
CA ASN A 194 15.81 -3.24 3.65
C ASN A 194 15.81 -1.81 4.23
N GLU A 195 15.02 -0.90 3.66
CA GLU A 195 14.84 0.47 4.18
C GLU A 195 14.21 0.46 5.57
N VAL A 196 13.19 -0.37 5.79
CA VAL A 196 12.59 -0.54 7.11
C VAL A 196 13.59 -1.14 8.09
N ALA A 197 14.31 -2.19 7.72
CA ALA A 197 15.33 -2.79 8.59
C ALA A 197 16.42 -1.77 8.98
N ALA A 198 16.85 -0.92 8.05
CA ALA A 198 17.81 0.15 8.33
C ALA A 198 17.22 1.27 9.22
N ALA A 199 15.92 1.59 9.07
CA ALA A 199 15.24 2.60 9.86
C ALA A 199 14.93 2.16 11.31
N PHE A 200 14.97 0.84 11.59
CA PHE A 200 14.70 0.26 12.90
C PHE A 200 15.84 -0.66 13.36
N PRO A 201 17.03 -0.10 13.69
CA PRO A 201 18.18 -0.91 14.06
C PRO A 201 17.89 -1.78 15.28
N GLY A 202 18.27 -3.06 15.19
CA GLY A 202 18.05 -4.04 16.26
C GLY A 202 16.68 -4.71 16.25
N LYS A 203 15.76 -4.34 15.33
CA LYS A 203 14.47 -5.00 15.16
C LYS A 203 14.46 -5.86 13.90
N THR A 204 13.83 -7.02 13.98
CA THR A 204 13.68 -7.94 12.83
C THR A 204 12.40 -7.62 12.07
N VAL A 205 12.44 -7.62 10.74
CA VAL A 205 11.23 -7.58 9.91
C VAL A 205 10.61 -8.98 9.90
N ARG A 206 9.43 -9.09 10.50
CA ARG A 206 8.67 -10.34 10.62
C ARG A 206 7.82 -10.61 9.40
N ALA A 207 7.16 -9.57 8.89
CA ALA A 207 6.20 -9.72 7.80
C ALA A 207 6.22 -8.55 6.81
N MET A 208 5.87 -8.85 5.54
CA MET A 208 5.60 -7.89 4.48
C MET A 208 4.24 -8.19 3.85
N ILE A 209 3.34 -7.21 3.83
CA ILE A 209 1.95 -7.36 3.37
C ILE A 209 1.62 -6.29 2.34
N GLY A 210 1.09 -6.71 1.18
CA GLY A 210 0.64 -5.84 0.10
C GLY A 210 1.00 -6.33 -1.30
N GLY A 211 0.80 -5.51 -2.32
CA GLY A 211 1.15 -5.81 -3.71
C GLY A 211 2.62 -5.51 -4.03
N PHE A 212 3.15 -6.17 -5.05
CA PHE A 212 4.56 -6.04 -5.46
C PHE A 212 4.73 -5.49 -6.88
N HIS A 213 3.66 -5.01 -7.48
CA HIS A 213 3.64 -4.42 -8.83
C HIS A 213 4.31 -5.29 -9.91
N LEU A 214 3.92 -6.57 -9.97
CA LEU A 214 4.56 -7.57 -10.83
C LEU A 214 3.69 -8.04 -12.01
N TYR A 215 2.44 -7.60 -12.11
CA TYR A 215 1.48 -8.07 -13.12
C TYR A 215 1.94 -7.88 -14.57
N ASN A 216 2.91 -7.01 -14.82
CA ASN A 216 3.47 -6.69 -16.14
C ASN A 216 4.97 -7.00 -16.26
N LYS A 217 5.55 -7.73 -15.29
CA LYS A 217 6.97 -8.08 -15.26
C LYS A 217 7.24 -9.38 -15.98
N SER A 218 8.46 -9.49 -16.54
CA SER A 218 8.94 -10.74 -17.09
C SER A 218 9.21 -11.78 -16.02
N GLU A 219 9.16 -13.06 -16.38
CA GLU A 219 9.50 -14.17 -15.50
C GLU A 219 10.90 -14.01 -14.86
N ALA A 220 11.87 -13.49 -15.62
CA ALA A 220 13.22 -13.24 -15.12
C ALA A 220 13.26 -12.16 -14.02
N GLU A 221 12.49 -11.07 -14.17
CA GLU A 221 12.37 -10.03 -13.15
C GLU A 221 11.71 -10.56 -11.88
N VAL A 222 10.63 -11.34 -12.03
CA VAL A 222 9.92 -11.96 -10.89
C VAL A 222 10.84 -12.94 -10.14
N LYS A 223 11.57 -13.80 -10.86
CA LYS A 223 12.56 -14.72 -10.24
C LYS A 223 13.67 -13.97 -9.50
N THR A 224 14.16 -12.89 -10.09
CA THR A 224 15.17 -12.04 -9.44
C THR A 224 14.63 -11.44 -8.15
N LEU A 225 13.41 -10.93 -8.15
CA LEU A 225 12.79 -10.42 -6.92
C LEU A 225 12.57 -11.53 -5.89
N ALA A 226 12.13 -12.73 -6.33
CA ALA A 226 11.95 -13.87 -5.44
C ALA A 226 13.23 -14.22 -4.66
N GLN A 227 14.37 -14.27 -5.35
CA GLN A 227 15.68 -14.51 -4.72
C GLN A 227 16.07 -13.42 -3.72
N LYS A 228 15.81 -12.16 -4.06
CA LYS A 228 16.07 -11.03 -3.17
C LYS A 228 15.17 -11.05 -1.93
N LEU A 229 13.87 -11.36 -2.10
CA LEU A 229 12.95 -11.54 -0.97
C LEU A 229 13.36 -12.71 -0.08
N GLU A 230 13.82 -13.82 -0.68
CA GLU A 230 14.37 -14.95 0.08
C GLU A 230 15.55 -14.52 0.93
N ALA A 231 16.46 -13.74 0.36
CA ALA A 231 17.66 -13.24 1.04
C ALA A 231 17.36 -12.27 2.20
N THR A 232 16.21 -11.61 2.22
CA THR A 232 15.80 -10.75 3.35
C THR A 232 15.53 -11.52 4.63
N GLY A 233 15.24 -12.83 4.53
CA GLY A 233 14.90 -13.66 5.68
C GLY A 233 13.51 -13.40 6.27
N VAL A 234 12.68 -12.56 5.68
CA VAL A 234 11.31 -12.28 6.16
C VAL A 234 10.50 -13.56 6.21
N ALA A 235 9.90 -13.83 7.35
CA ALA A 235 9.26 -15.11 7.63
C ALA A 235 7.83 -15.22 7.07
N TYR A 236 7.13 -14.10 6.89
CA TYR A 236 5.76 -14.06 6.40
C TYR A 236 5.59 -13.00 5.31
N ILE A 237 5.21 -13.41 4.11
CA ILE A 237 4.94 -12.52 2.97
C ILE A 237 3.52 -12.79 2.50
N CYS A 238 2.65 -11.77 2.56
CA CYS A 238 1.28 -11.88 2.07
C CYS A 238 1.07 -10.89 0.93
N THR A 239 0.87 -11.41 -0.29
CA THR A 239 0.80 -10.56 -1.49
C THR A 239 -0.36 -10.92 -2.41
N GLY A 240 -0.85 -9.92 -3.12
CA GLY A 240 -1.95 -9.98 -4.08
C GLY A 240 -2.02 -8.69 -4.89
N HIS A 241 -3.23 -8.20 -5.16
CA HIS A 241 -3.47 -6.94 -5.86
C HIS A 241 -2.64 -6.83 -7.16
N CYS A 242 -1.72 -5.87 -7.25
CA CYS A 242 -0.87 -5.62 -8.40
C CYS A 242 0.30 -6.63 -8.57
N THR A 243 0.43 -7.63 -7.71
CA THR A 243 1.35 -8.76 -7.93
C THR A 243 0.92 -9.60 -9.12
N GLY A 244 -0.38 -9.85 -9.26
CA GLY A 244 -0.94 -10.69 -10.31
C GLY A 244 -0.74 -12.20 -10.06
N PRO A 245 -1.62 -13.05 -10.63
CA PRO A 245 -1.61 -14.49 -10.35
C PRO A 245 -0.36 -15.22 -10.88
N GLU A 246 0.09 -14.88 -12.08
CA GLU A 246 1.27 -15.53 -12.69
C GLU A 246 2.55 -15.24 -11.92
N ALA A 247 2.75 -13.99 -11.51
CA ALA A 247 3.89 -13.62 -10.68
C ALA A 247 3.81 -14.27 -9.29
N TYR A 248 2.60 -14.36 -8.70
CA TYR A 248 2.41 -15.05 -7.44
C TYR A 248 2.88 -16.51 -7.51
N GLU A 249 2.50 -17.26 -8.55
CA GLU A 249 2.92 -18.65 -8.74
C GLU A 249 4.45 -18.79 -8.90
N LEU A 250 5.10 -17.83 -9.56
CA LEU A 250 6.56 -17.80 -9.67
C LEU A 250 7.24 -17.53 -8.34
N LEU A 251 6.72 -16.58 -7.55
CA LEU A 251 7.21 -16.28 -6.20
C LEU A 251 7.06 -17.51 -5.28
N ALA A 252 5.93 -18.21 -5.38
CA ALA A 252 5.63 -19.37 -4.54
C ALA A 252 6.64 -20.51 -4.71
N ARG A 253 7.21 -20.69 -5.89
CA ARG A 253 8.26 -21.71 -6.15
C ARG A 253 9.54 -21.48 -5.36
N THR A 254 9.87 -20.23 -5.06
CA THR A 254 11.07 -19.85 -4.31
C THR A 254 10.76 -19.67 -2.81
N LEU A 255 9.68 -18.96 -2.50
CA LEU A 255 9.38 -18.56 -1.13
C LEU A 255 8.63 -19.65 -0.33
N GLY A 256 7.99 -20.60 -1.03
CA GLY A 256 7.32 -21.74 -0.41
C GLY A 256 6.26 -21.33 0.62
N GLN A 257 6.33 -21.92 1.80
CA GLN A 257 5.36 -21.70 2.89
C GLN A 257 5.40 -20.30 3.49
N ARG A 258 6.37 -19.47 3.16
CA ARG A 258 6.44 -18.08 3.61
C ARG A 258 5.53 -17.16 2.83
N LEU A 259 5.06 -17.58 1.65
CA LEU A 259 4.20 -16.79 0.77
C LEU A 259 2.73 -17.15 0.96
N HIS A 260 1.92 -16.13 1.19
CA HIS A 260 0.47 -16.25 1.39
C HIS A 260 -0.28 -15.34 0.43
N PRO A 261 -1.45 -15.76 -0.11
CA PRO A 261 -2.22 -14.93 -1.01
C PRO A 261 -3.07 -13.91 -0.23
N LEU A 262 -3.09 -12.65 -0.70
CA LEU A 262 -4.12 -11.69 -0.29
C LEU A 262 -5.46 -12.06 -0.93
N GLN A 263 -6.54 -11.84 -0.18
CA GLN A 263 -7.91 -12.04 -0.62
C GLN A 263 -8.85 -11.23 0.26
N VAL A 264 -9.94 -10.72 -0.30
CA VAL A 264 -10.99 -10.02 0.47
C VAL A 264 -11.53 -10.93 1.59
N GLY A 265 -11.59 -10.40 2.81
CA GLY A 265 -12.01 -11.11 4.01
C GLY A 265 -10.91 -11.89 4.73
N LEU A 266 -9.69 -11.98 4.15
CA LEU A 266 -8.55 -12.58 4.87
C LEU A 266 -8.23 -11.79 6.13
N THR A 267 -8.10 -12.48 7.25
CA THR A 267 -7.62 -11.93 8.52
C THR A 267 -6.28 -12.54 8.89
N MET A 268 -5.33 -11.70 9.27
CA MET A 268 -3.98 -12.07 9.71
C MET A 268 -3.77 -11.58 11.14
N GLU A 269 -3.10 -12.38 11.96
CA GLU A 269 -2.76 -12.04 13.36
C GLU A 269 -1.25 -12.14 13.57
N PHE A 270 -0.69 -11.16 14.32
CA PHE A 270 0.73 -11.06 14.65
C PHE A 270 0.94 -10.60 16.08
#